data_7f13959518228eb228d8808673992dac
#
_entry.id   7f13959518228eb228d8808673992dac
#
_cell.length_a   1.000
_cell.length_b   1.000
_cell.length_c   1.000
_cell.angle_alpha   90.00
_cell.angle_beta   90.00
_cell.angle_gamma   90.00
#
_symmetry.space_group_name_H-M   'P 1'
#
loop_
_entity.id
_entity.type
_entity.pdbx_description
1 polymer ?
#
loop_
_entity_poly.entity_id
_entity_poly.type
_entity_poly.pdbx_seq_one_letter_code
_entity_poly.pdbx_strand_id
1 'polypeptide(L)'
;MKHSLASAMFGIGLFLSLGVARADVLVLSSPQLEDNATLAVKNACADKQRSPNCVGQNLSPTLAWSGVPEGTKSFALLLFDPEGRAPAGVSHMVVYGIPADVKGFAEGELSQPSEKFVGGKSTMEKATYWGPGTPPNTDWHHYTWTLIATDLDPKALQPGMTRDELAVALKDHVKGSAGLVTRFKHP
;
A
#
# COMPACT_ATOMS: atom_id res chain seq x y z
N MET A 1 55.99 -36.42 52.94
CA MET A 1 54.68 -36.52 52.25
C MET A 1 54.18 -35.10 52.08
N LYS A 2 54.23 -34.55 50.82
CA LYS A 2 53.77 -33.20 50.48
C LYS A 2 52.59 -33.35 49.53
N HIS A 3 51.39 -32.97 49.94
CA HIS A 3 50.20 -32.96 49.12
C HIS A 3 50.11 -31.60 48.43
N SER A 4 50.10 -31.60 47.08
CA SER A 4 49.87 -30.42 46.23
C SER A 4 48.38 -30.38 45.88
N LEU A 5 47.69 -29.30 46.27
CA LEU A 5 46.36 -28.99 45.85
C LEU A 5 46.42 -28.21 44.50
N ALA A 6 45.84 -28.77 43.45
CA ALA A 6 45.65 -28.09 42.21
C ALA A 6 44.28 -27.38 42.24
N SER A 7 44.24 -26.06 42.14
CA SER A 7 43.04 -25.26 41.98
C SER A 7 42.65 -25.21 40.50
N ALA A 8 41.48 -25.75 40.15
CA ALA A 8 40.88 -25.61 38.83
C ALA A 8 40.05 -24.32 38.78
N MET A 9 40.48 -23.34 37.97
CA MET A 9 39.68 -22.17 37.62
C MET A 9 38.67 -22.52 36.53
N PHE A 10 37.38 -22.48 36.85
CA PHE A 10 36.29 -22.58 35.90
C PHE A 10 36.03 -21.18 35.33
N GLY A 11 36.41 -20.94 34.07
CA GLY A 11 36.06 -19.73 33.34
C GLY A 11 34.62 -19.80 32.85
N ILE A 12 33.75 -18.94 33.38
CA ILE A 12 32.38 -18.77 32.88
C ILE A 12 32.46 -17.90 31.63
N GLY A 13 32.36 -18.51 30.45
CA GLY A 13 32.23 -17.81 29.17
C GLY A 13 30.83 -17.20 29.03
N LEU A 14 30.75 -15.88 29.08
CA LEU A 14 29.54 -15.13 28.82
C LEU A 14 29.27 -15.12 27.28
N PHE A 15 28.39 -15.98 26.80
CA PHE A 15 27.92 -15.93 25.41
C PHE A 15 26.95 -14.78 25.27
N LEU A 16 27.37 -13.62 24.72
CA LEU A 16 26.46 -12.60 24.19
C LEU A 16 25.87 -13.14 22.92
N SER A 17 24.61 -13.56 22.96
CA SER A 17 23.81 -13.78 21.77
C SER A 17 23.47 -12.43 21.14
N LEU A 18 24.18 -12.07 20.08
CA LEU A 18 23.78 -10.99 19.19
C LEU A 18 22.50 -11.43 18.47
N GLY A 19 21.34 -11.01 18.98
CA GLY A 19 20.09 -11.15 18.29
C GLY A 19 20.16 -10.35 16.99
N VAL A 20 20.16 -11.03 15.85
CA VAL A 20 19.99 -10.38 14.55
C VAL A 20 18.58 -9.80 14.53
N ALA A 21 18.43 -8.48 14.68
CA ALA A 21 17.16 -7.80 14.46
C ALA A 21 16.76 -8.07 13.00
N ARG A 22 15.76 -8.93 12.82
CA ARG A 22 15.15 -9.15 11.51
C ARG A 22 14.34 -7.89 11.22
N ALA A 23 14.72 -7.16 10.17
CA ALA A 23 13.92 -6.04 9.71
C ALA A 23 12.51 -6.56 9.36
N ASP A 24 11.49 -5.99 9.97
CA ASP A 24 10.10 -6.34 9.65
C ASP A 24 9.83 -6.01 8.18
N VAL A 25 9.29 -6.96 7.44
CA VAL A 25 8.91 -6.77 6.04
C VAL A 25 7.55 -6.06 6.00
N LEU A 26 7.47 -4.93 5.29
CA LEU A 26 6.19 -4.25 5.07
C LEU A 26 5.25 -5.18 4.33
N VAL A 27 4.04 -5.35 4.86
CA VAL A 27 2.98 -6.19 4.28
C VAL A 27 1.73 -5.33 4.11
N LEU A 28 1.18 -5.32 2.89
CA LEU A 28 -0.16 -4.79 2.59
C LEU A 28 -1.13 -5.96 2.50
N SER A 29 -2.25 -5.86 3.16
CA SER A 29 -3.27 -6.92 3.22
C SER A 29 -4.68 -6.32 3.22
N SER A 30 -5.65 -7.19 3.03
CA SER A 30 -7.08 -6.89 3.26
C SER A 30 -7.70 -8.03 4.07
N PRO A 31 -8.50 -7.75 5.10
CA PRO A 31 -9.22 -8.80 5.83
C PRO A 31 -10.31 -9.48 5.00
N GLN A 32 -10.65 -8.89 3.84
CA GLN A 32 -11.75 -9.35 2.97
C GLN A 32 -11.25 -9.90 1.63
N LEU A 33 -9.99 -9.66 1.27
CA LEU A 33 -9.44 -9.98 -0.05
C LEU A 33 -8.06 -10.63 0.11
N GLU A 34 -7.93 -11.84 -0.37
CA GLU A 34 -6.64 -12.46 -0.59
C GLU A 34 -5.95 -11.84 -1.82
N ASP A 35 -4.65 -12.07 -1.95
CA ASP A 35 -3.92 -11.65 -3.16
C ASP A 35 -4.53 -12.31 -4.40
N ASN A 36 -4.71 -11.51 -5.46
CA ASN A 36 -5.40 -11.89 -6.69
C ASN A 36 -6.91 -12.22 -6.53
N ALA A 37 -7.55 -11.81 -5.43
CA ALA A 37 -8.99 -11.98 -5.25
C ALA A 37 -9.80 -11.07 -6.18
N THR A 38 -11.04 -11.49 -6.46
CA THR A 38 -12.00 -10.69 -7.22
C THR A 38 -12.65 -9.62 -6.36
N LEU A 39 -12.58 -8.37 -6.81
CA LEU A 39 -13.33 -7.26 -6.20
C LEU A 39 -14.84 -7.47 -6.38
N ALA A 40 -15.60 -7.21 -5.33
CA ALA A 40 -17.05 -7.23 -5.40
C ALA A 40 -17.59 -6.08 -6.28
N VAL A 41 -18.77 -6.25 -6.86
CA VAL A 41 -19.39 -5.23 -7.71
C VAL A 41 -19.52 -3.88 -7.01
N LYS A 42 -19.77 -3.85 -5.70
CA LYS A 42 -19.82 -2.61 -4.90
C LYS A 42 -18.54 -1.78 -4.97
N ASN A 43 -17.39 -2.42 -5.22
CA ASN A 43 -16.10 -1.73 -5.34
C ASN A 43 -15.90 -1.08 -6.73
N ALA A 44 -16.66 -1.46 -7.75
CA ALA A 44 -16.59 -0.83 -9.06
C ALA A 44 -17.09 0.63 -9.02
N CYS A 45 -16.70 1.43 -10.01
CA CYS A 45 -17.10 2.83 -10.10
C CYS A 45 -18.62 2.99 -10.18
N ALA A 46 -19.15 4.14 -9.72
CA ALA A 46 -20.58 4.43 -9.59
C ALA A 46 -21.09 5.45 -10.63
N ASP A 47 -20.20 6.29 -11.18
CA ASP A 47 -20.59 7.44 -12.02
C ASP A 47 -20.85 7.01 -13.48
N LYS A 48 -22.10 6.62 -13.76
CA LYS A 48 -22.54 6.21 -15.10
C LYS A 48 -22.53 7.35 -16.13
N GLN A 49 -22.59 8.61 -15.69
CA GLN A 49 -22.51 9.74 -16.60
C GLN A 49 -21.09 9.90 -17.16
N ARG A 50 -20.09 9.61 -16.32
CA ARG A 50 -18.68 9.65 -16.70
C ARG A 50 -18.23 8.41 -17.47
N SER A 51 -18.77 7.24 -17.11
CA SER A 51 -18.53 5.99 -17.83
C SER A 51 -19.73 5.04 -17.74
N PRO A 52 -20.26 4.57 -18.89
CA PRO A 52 -21.34 3.60 -18.90
C PRO A 52 -20.98 2.27 -18.25
N ASN A 53 -19.68 1.98 -18.12
CA ASN A 53 -19.16 0.75 -17.51
C ASN A 53 -19.17 0.78 -15.97
N CYS A 54 -19.56 1.89 -15.36
CA CYS A 54 -19.69 2.00 -13.92
C CYS A 54 -20.96 1.28 -13.44
N VAL A 55 -20.77 0.14 -12.74
CA VAL A 55 -21.85 -0.74 -12.28
C VAL A 55 -21.92 -0.88 -10.77
N GLY A 56 -20.97 -0.23 -10.04
CA GLY A 56 -20.80 -0.39 -8.61
C GLY A 56 -21.27 0.80 -7.78
N GLN A 57 -20.70 0.89 -6.58
CA GLN A 57 -20.97 1.93 -5.59
C GLN A 57 -19.73 2.78 -5.29
N ASN A 58 -18.61 2.51 -5.95
CA ASN A 58 -17.31 3.16 -5.75
C ASN A 58 -16.80 3.04 -4.31
N LEU A 59 -17.08 1.94 -3.62
CA LEU A 59 -16.59 1.70 -2.26
C LEU A 59 -15.17 1.09 -2.32
N SER A 60 -14.18 1.77 -1.77
CA SER A 60 -12.84 1.18 -1.62
C SER A 60 -12.88 -0.01 -0.68
N PRO A 61 -12.14 -1.09 -0.92
CA PRO A 61 -12.06 -2.21 0.01
C PRO A 61 -11.33 -1.79 1.30
N THR A 62 -11.54 -2.55 2.37
CA THR A 62 -10.74 -2.43 3.60
C THR A 62 -9.30 -2.83 3.30
N LEU A 63 -8.34 -2.03 3.74
CA LEU A 63 -6.91 -2.30 3.66
C LEU A 63 -6.25 -2.18 5.02
N ALA A 64 -5.25 -3.00 5.27
CA ALA A 64 -4.41 -2.95 6.47
C ALA A 64 -2.95 -3.23 6.12
N TRP A 65 -2.04 -2.76 6.97
CA TRP A 65 -0.61 -3.06 6.82
C TRP A 65 0.11 -3.23 8.14
N SER A 66 1.22 -3.96 8.08
CA SER A 66 2.09 -4.26 9.20
C SER A 66 3.56 -4.30 8.76
N GLY A 67 4.49 -4.54 9.69
CA GLY A 67 5.91 -4.62 9.38
C GLY A 67 6.48 -3.30 8.86
N VAL A 68 6.08 -2.19 9.48
CA VAL A 68 6.48 -0.84 9.04
C VAL A 68 7.98 -0.65 9.24
N PRO A 69 8.75 -0.34 8.19
CA PRO A 69 10.19 -0.12 8.30
C PRO A 69 10.54 1.03 9.25
N GLU A 70 11.65 0.88 9.95
CA GLU A 70 12.18 1.92 10.83
C GLU A 70 12.46 3.23 10.07
N GLY A 71 12.19 4.36 10.69
CA GLY A 71 12.34 5.68 10.08
C GLY A 71 11.22 6.09 9.13
N THR A 72 10.15 5.28 9.00
CA THR A 72 8.95 5.67 8.25
C THR A 72 8.23 6.82 8.95
N LYS A 73 7.97 7.90 8.23
CA LYS A 73 7.18 9.04 8.70
C LYS A 73 5.80 9.11 8.06
N SER A 74 5.70 8.67 6.81
CA SER A 74 4.42 8.60 6.10
C SER A 74 4.38 7.47 5.08
N PHE A 75 3.19 7.25 4.48
CA PHE A 75 3.01 6.32 3.38
C PHE A 75 2.40 7.03 2.17
N ALA A 76 2.66 6.45 0.99
CA ALA A 76 1.86 6.63 -0.21
C ALA A 76 1.15 5.33 -0.55
N LEU A 77 -0.06 5.42 -1.11
CA LEU A 77 -0.85 4.27 -1.55
C LEU A 77 -1.40 4.55 -2.94
N LEU A 78 -1.09 3.65 -3.85
CA LEU A 78 -1.46 3.73 -5.27
C LEU A 78 -2.39 2.59 -5.65
N LEU A 79 -3.25 2.82 -6.63
CA LEU A 79 -4.04 1.80 -7.31
C LEU A 79 -3.87 1.97 -8.82
N PHE A 80 -3.38 0.93 -9.49
CA PHE A 80 -3.06 0.97 -10.91
C PHE A 80 -3.60 -0.26 -11.64
N ASP A 81 -4.17 -0.04 -12.83
CA ASP A 81 -4.66 -1.06 -13.77
C ASP A 81 -3.79 -0.98 -15.04
N PRO A 82 -2.90 -1.95 -15.28
CA PRO A 82 -2.03 -1.95 -16.46
C PRO A 82 -2.78 -2.26 -17.76
N GLU A 83 -3.91 -2.98 -17.72
CA GLU A 83 -4.72 -3.31 -18.89
C GLU A 83 -5.60 -2.16 -19.35
N GLY A 84 -5.96 -1.27 -18.44
CA GLY A 84 -6.76 -0.08 -18.76
C GLY A 84 -6.02 0.88 -19.66
N ARG A 85 -6.62 1.25 -20.82
CA ARG A 85 -6.00 2.16 -21.80
C ARG A 85 -4.58 1.72 -22.22
N ALA A 86 -4.37 0.42 -22.37
CA ALA A 86 -3.06 -0.12 -22.72
C ALA A 86 -2.44 0.60 -23.95
N PRO A 87 -1.12 0.84 -23.99
CA PRO A 87 -0.11 0.41 -23.02
C PRO A 87 0.10 1.36 -21.83
N ALA A 88 -0.61 2.48 -21.74
CA ALA A 88 -0.35 3.51 -20.72
C ALA A 88 -0.82 3.10 -19.32
N GLY A 89 -1.81 2.22 -19.21
CA GLY A 89 -2.46 1.88 -17.96
C GLY A 89 -3.41 2.97 -17.45
N VAL A 90 -4.11 2.68 -16.37
CA VAL A 90 -4.98 3.62 -15.66
C VAL A 90 -4.57 3.72 -14.19
N SER A 91 -4.22 4.91 -13.74
CA SER A 91 -4.06 5.20 -12.33
C SER A 91 -5.44 5.47 -11.73
N HIS A 92 -5.93 4.55 -10.91
CA HIS A 92 -7.25 4.62 -10.26
C HIS A 92 -7.24 5.44 -8.99
N MET A 93 -6.11 5.48 -8.29
CA MET A 93 -5.93 6.28 -7.07
C MET A 93 -4.45 6.63 -6.89
N VAL A 94 -4.22 7.86 -6.43
CA VAL A 94 -2.92 8.36 -5.97
C VAL A 94 -3.17 9.09 -4.67
N VAL A 95 -2.76 8.52 -3.54
CA VAL A 95 -2.83 9.18 -2.23
C VAL A 95 -1.49 9.04 -1.52
N TYR A 96 -1.10 10.03 -0.75
CA TYR A 96 0.19 10.10 -0.07
C TYR A 96 0.11 10.93 1.21
N GLY A 97 1.21 11.09 1.91
CA GLY A 97 1.21 11.81 3.19
C GLY A 97 0.35 11.13 4.25
N ILE A 98 0.13 9.81 4.14
CA ILE A 98 -0.59 9.03 5.14
C ILE A 98 0.32 8.91 6.37
N PRO A 99 -0.06 9.43 7.56
CA PRO A 99 0.79 9.39 8.75
C PRO A 99 1.21 7.97 9.16
N ALA A 100 2.40 7.80 9.73
CA ALA A 100 2.97 6.50 10.07
C ALA A 100 2.19 5.73 11.17
N ASP A 101 1.35 6.41 11.94
CA ASP A 101 0.45 5.82 12.94
C ASP A 101 -0.82 5.23 12.35
N VAL A 102 -1.21 5.61 11.12
CA VAL A 102 -2.30 4.98 10.38
C VAL A 102 -1.87 3.56 9.97
N LYS A 103 -2.71 2.57 10.25
CA LYS A 103 -2.42 1.14 9.99
C LYS A 103 -3.37 0.52 8.97
N GLY A 104 -4.24 1.32 8.35
CA GLY A 104 -5.19 0.83 7.36
C GLY A 104 -6.32 1.83 7.11
N PHE A 105 -7.21 1.43 6.23
CA PHE A 105 -8.44 2.14 5.89
C PHE A 105 -9.62 1.19 5.94
N ALA A 106 -10.73 1.64 6.51
CA ALA A 106 -11.99 0.91 6.46
C ALA A 106 -12.60 0.94 5.05
N GLU A 107 -13.58 0.06 4.82
CA GLU A 107 -14.35 0.06 3.56
C GLU A 107 -14.95 1.45 3.29
N GLY A 108 -14.76 1.95 2.07
CA GLY A 108 -15.26 3.24 1.60
C GLY A 108 -14.46 4.45 2.08
N GLU A 109 -13.53 4.31 3.02
CA GLU A 109 -12.80 5.45 3.59
C GLU A 109 -11.90 6.16 2.55
N LEU A 110 -11.30 5.43 1.61
CA LEU A 110 -10.53 6.00 0.51
C LEU A 110 -11.39 6.59 -0.63
N SER A 111 -12.71 6.35 -0.61
CA SER A 111 -13.64 6.86 -1.60
C SER A 111 -14.06 8.31 -1.36
N GLN A 112 -13.70 8.87 -0.22
CA GLN A 112 -14.02 10.22 0.20
C GLN A 112 -12.75 10.99 0.59
N PRO A 113 -12.73 12.33 0.49
CA PRO A 113 -11.67 13.13 1.06
C PRO A 113 -11.51 12.85 2.56
N SER A 114 -10.27 12.83 3.04
CA SER A 114 -9.95 12.55 4.44
C SER A 114 -8.73 13.36 4.88
N GLU A 115 -8.66 13.72 6.16
CA GLU A 115 -7.46 14.32 6.75
C GLU A 115 -6.31 13.31 6.94
N LYS A 116 -6.58 12.01 6.76
CA LYS A 116 -5.59 10.94 6.87
C LYS A 116 -4.66 10.83 5.65
N PHE A 117 -4.92 11.56 4.57
CA PHE A 117 -4.07 11.54 3.38
C PHE A 117 -4.20 12.81 2.54
N VAL A 118 -3.20 13.05 1.73
CA VAL A 118 -3.22 14.05 0.67
C VAL A 118 -3.64 13.37 -0.63
N GLY A 119 -4.68 13.88 -1.29
CA GLY A 119 -5.14 13.39 -2.59
C GLY A 119 -4.25 13.88 -3.72
N GLY A 120 -3.79 12.95 -4.54
CA GLY A 120 -3.12 13.22 -5.80
C GLY A 120 -4.10 13.32 -6.96
N LYS A 121 -3.61 13.12 -8.18
CA LYS A 121 -4.39 13.17 -9.42
C LYS A 121 -4.33 11.81 -10.13
N SER A 122 -5.46 11.10 -10.11
CA SER A 122 -5.64 9.86 -10.88
C SER A 122 -5.86 10.13 -12.37
N THR A 123 -5.82 9.09 -13.23
CA THR A 123 -6.18 9.22 -14.66
C THR A 123 -7.62 9.72 -14.87
N MET A 124 -8.48 9.53 -13.86
CA MET A 124 -9.85 10.02 -13.85
C MET A 124 -9.97 11.41 -13.22
N GLU A 125 -8.85 12.08 -12.97
CA GLU A 125 -8.78 13.41 -12.32
C GLU A 125 -9.41 13.45 -10.92
N LYS A 126 -9.41 12.30 -10.22
CA LYS A 126 -9.94 12.16 -8.86
C LYS A 126 -8.80 12.14 -7.85
N ALA A 127 -9.06 12.76 -6.71
CA ALA A 127 -8.14 12.80 -5.56
C ALA A 127 -8.37 11.63 -4.57
N THR A 128 -9.33 10.77 -4.87
CA THR A 128 -9.76 9.63 -4.04
C THR A 128 -9.88 8.37 -4.89
N TYR A 129 -10.28 7.27 -4.29
CA TYR A 129 -10.51 6.01 -4.97
C TYR A 129 -11.53 6.18 -6.11
N TRP A 130 -11.16 5.64 -7.28
CA TRP A 130 -12.04 5.43 -8.42
C TRP A 130 -11.99 3.94 -8.75
N GLY A 131 -13.11 3.26 -8.53
CA GLY A 131 -13.20 1.81 -8.70
C GLY A 131 -13.09 1.33 -10.15
N PRO A 132 -13.01 0.01 -10.36
CA PRO A 132 -13.04 -0.61 -11.68
C PRO A 132 -14.20 -0.13 -12.56
N GLY A 133 -13.91 0.04 -13.84
CA GLY A 133 -14.88 0.36 -14.87
C GLY A 133 -14.57 -0.39 -16.16
N THR A 134 -14.29 -1.70 -16.03
CA THR A 134 -13.99 -2.59 -17.17
C THR A 134 -15.16 -2.62 -18.14
N PRO A 135 -14.92 -2.54 -19.46
CA PRO A 135 -15.97 -2.70 -20.45
C PRO A 135 -16.60 -4.10 -20.40
N PRO A 136 -17.88 -4.25 -20.77
CA PRO A 136 -18.48 -5.57 -20.96
C PRO A 136 -17.75 -6.34 -22.08
N ASN A 137 -17.75 -7.66 -22.00
CA ASN A 137 -17.12 -8.57 -22.96
C ASN A 137 -15.58 -8.43 -23.07
N THR A 138 -14.93 -7.83 -22.07
CA THR A 138 -13.46 -7.88 -21.91
C THR A 138 -13.07 -8.93 -20.88
N ASP A 139 -11.81 -9.30 -20.86
CA ASP A 139 -11.27 -10.22 -19.85
C ASP A 139 -11.00 -9.50 -18.52
N TRP A 140 -10.43 -10.23 -17.57
CA TRP A 140 -10.04 -9.71 -16.26
C TRP A 140 -9.05 -8.57 -16.40
N HIS A 141 -9.29 -7.49 -15.65
CA HIS A 141 -8.30 -6.47 -15.37
C HIS A 141 -7.72 -6.69 -13.98
N HIS A 142 -6.43 -6.43 -13.82
CA HIS A 142 -5.70 -6.54 -12.58
C HIS A 142 -5.45 -5.16 -11.99
N TYR A 143 -5.77 -5.02 -10.72
CA TYR A 143 -5.67 -3.78 -9.98
C TYR A 143 -4.57 -3.94 -8.93
N THR A 144 -3.41 -3.37 -9.20
CA THR A 144 -2.25 -3.43 -8.30
C THR A 144 -2.34 -2.30 -7.28
N TRP A 145 -2.50 -2.68 -6.03
CA TRP A 145 -2.33 -1.80 -4.88
C TRP A 145 -0.85 -1.77 -4.51
N THR A 146 -0.28 -0.58 -4.34
CA THR A 146 1.11 -0.43 -3.92
C THR A 146 1.18 0.53 -2.74
N LEU A 147 1.57 0.00 -1.58
CA LEU A 147 1.89 0.78 -0.38
C LEU A 147 3.38 1.07 -0.36
N ILE A 148 3.75 2.32 -0.17
CA ILE A 148 5.14 2.78 -0.13
C ILE A 148 5.37 3.50 1.20
N ALA A 149 6.27 2.98 2.02
CA ALA A 149 6.73 3.64 3.24
C ALA A 149 7.82 4.66 2.89
N THR A 150 7.77 5.86 3.47
CA THR A 150 8.68 6.96 3.16
C THR A 150 9.11 7.72 4.42
N ASP A 151 10.28 8.34 4.39
CA ASP A 151 10.78 9.22 5.45
C ASP A 151 10.38 10.69 5.28
N LEU A 152 9.53 10.99 4.30
CA LEU A 152 8.93 12.31 4.14
C LEU A 152 7.85 12.55 5.18
N ASP A 153 7.82 13.77 5.71
CA ASP A 153 6.72 14.19 6.60
C ASP A 153 5.37 14.16 5.87
N PRO A 154 4.23 13.88 6.55
CA PRO A 154 2.92 13.76 5.90
C PRO A 154 2.49 14.99 5.09
N LYS A 155 3.01 16.17 5.44
CA LYS A 155 2.69 17.45 4.77
C LYS A 155 3.79 17.96 3.83
N ALA A 156 4.79 17.12 3.53
CA ALA A 156 5.92 17.54 2.70
C ALA A 156 5.54 17.74 1.22
N LEU A 157 4.53 17.04 0.72
CA LEU A 157 4.15 17.06 -0.69
C LEU A 157 2.85 17.83 -0.92
N GLN A 158 2.79 18.58 -2.01
CA GLN A 158 1.60 19.34 -2.39
C GLN A 158 0.48 18.45 -2.92
N PRO A 159 -0.80 18.80 -2.75
CA PRO A 159 -1.93 18.09 -3.33
C PRO A 159 -1.89 18.06 -4.87
N GLY A 160 -2.48 17.04 -5.47
CA GLY A 160 -2.73 16.96 -6.91
C GLY A 160 -1.60 16.38 -7.75
N MET A 161 -0.56 15.78 -7.13
CA MET A 161 0.51 15.11 -7.88
C MET A 161 -0.05 13.87 -8.60
N THR A 162 0.37 13.68 -9.84
CA THR A 162 0.18 12.43 -10.59
C THR A 162 1.06 11.32 -10.03
N ARG A 163 0.81 10.09 -10.46
CA ARG A 163 1.65 8.94 -10.09
C ARG A 163 3.12 9.16 -10.45
N ASP A 164 3.39 9.71 -11.62
CA ASP A 164 4.75 9.88 -12.12
C ASP A 164 5.49 11.03 -11.39
N GLU A 165 4.80 12.14 -11.12
CA GLU A 165 5.33 13.22 -10.29
C GLU A 165 5.61 12.75 -8.86
N LEU A 166 4.72 11.94 -8.29
CA LEU A 166 4.93 11.32 -6.98
C LEU A 166 6.13 10.37 -6.99
N ALA A 167 6.30 9.56 -8.04
CA ALA A 167 7.46 8.66 -8.16
C ALA A 167 8.78 9.44 -8.17
N VAL A 168 8.83 10.59 -8.83
CA VAL A 168 10.00 11.49 -8.81
C VAL A 168 10.22 12.06 -7.41
N ALA A 169 9.16 12.53 -6.74
CA ALA A 169 9.24 13.12 -5.41
C ALA A 169 9.65 12.12 -4.31
N LEU A 170 9.31 10.84 -4.49
CA LEU A 170 9.67 9.76 -3.57
C LEU A 170 11.07 9.19 -3.82
N LYS A 171 11.76 9.60 -4.90
CA LYS A 171 13.12 9.15 -5.16
C LYS A 171 14.00 9.45 -3.95
N ASP A 172 14.78 8.44 -3.54
CA ASP A 172 15.69 8.48 -2.39
C ASP A 172 15.00 8.57 -1.00
N HIS A 173 13.66 8.59 -0.94
CA HIS A 173 12.87 8.65 0.29
C HIS A 173 12.13 7.35 0.65
N VAL A 174 12.20 6.34 -0.19
CA VAL A 174 11.51 5.06 0.02
C VAL A 174 12.23 4.23 1.08
N LYS A 175 11.50 3.79 2.12
CA LYS A 175 11.96 2.90 3.19
C LYS A 175 11.56 1.44 2.95
N GLY A 176 10.52 1.22 2.16
CA GLY A 176 10.02 -0.09 1.77
C GLY A 176 8.72 0.02 0.99
N SER A 177 8.34 -1.07 0.33
CA SER A 177 7.07 -1.14 -0.38
C SER A 177 6.44 -2.53 -0.25
N ALA A 178 5.12 -2.58 -0.37
CA ALA A 178 4.33 -3.80 -0.39
C ALA A 178 3.24 -3.70 -1.44
N GLY A 179 2.87 -4.83 -2.03
CA GLY A 179 1.82 -4.93 -3.04
C GLY A 179 0.71 -5.88 -2.64
N LEU A 180 -0.46 -5.66 -3.21
CA LEU A 180 -1.60 -6.55 -3.20
C LEU A 180 -2.27 -6.44 -4.57
N VAL A 181 -2.57 -7.55 -5.21
CA VAL A 181 -3.29 -7.57 -6.49
C VAL A 181 -4.76 -7.91 -6.23
N THR A 182 -5.65 -7.22 -6.89
CA THR A 182 -7.06 -7.59 -6.99
C THR A 182 -7.45 -7.60 -8.46
N ARG A 183 -8.52 -8.25 -8.81
CA ARG A 183 -9.00 -8.30 -10.20
C ARG A 183 -10.49 -8.00 -10.27
N PHE A 184 -10.90 -7.49 -11.43
CA PHE A 184 -12.30 -7.24 -11.71
C PHE A 184 -12.60 -7.50 -13.18
N LYS A 185 -13.79 -7.98 -13.44
CA LYS A 185 -14.37 -8.15 -14.76
C LYS A 185 -15.80 -7.62 -14.70
N HIS A 186 -16.27 -6.99 -15.76
CA HIS A 186 -17.66 -6.52 -15.85
C HIS A 186 -18.61 -7.72 -15.68
N PRO A 187 -19.60 -7.65 -14.75
CA PRO A 187 -20.55 -8.73 -14.52
C PRO A 187 -21.46 -9.01 -15.73
#